data_779ba5092030e3205551b049216aabfc
#
_entry.id   779ba5092030e3205551b049216aabfc
#
_cell.length_a   1.000
_cell.length_b   1.000
_cell.length_c   1.000
_cell.angle_alpha   90.00
_cell.angle_beta   90.00
_cell.angle_gamma   90.00
#
_symmetry.space_group_name_H-M   'P 1'
#
loop_
_entity.id
_entity.type
_entity.pdbx_description
1 polymer ?
#
loop_
_entity_poly.entity_id
_entity_poly.type
_entity_poly.pdbx_seq_one_letter_code
_entity_poly.pdbx_strand_id
1 'polypeptide(L)'
;MKMMNKIGAAVLTSIVAVTMSTGLMAGIALAADTGAEAEEELSDAAAIGQDAPASDESDNAEADNSEEDGEVSADTVILRVCSWEEYIDEGGWDEDEVIDLESGDIFGENSMIEDFEDWYYETYGIKVKVEYSTFGTNEDLYNMLNLGDVYDLVCPSEYMFMKLIAEGRAQKLSDEFFDESSEYNYYIRGLSPFIRDIFENHEINGESWMEYAAGYTWGITGIVYNPDYVDGENISWQILDDSQYSRQVTIKDNVRDSYFAAVGAIKHDLLTSEEFLNAPDYYQRLEEEMNDVSSETLAEVLDYLQDVKNNVYSFETDSGKADMITGKVVANYQWSGDAVYTMDQADEDDYTLNFAVPVESSNIYFDGWLMLKSGVEGNQAKQHAAEAFINFLSRPDNAIRNMYYIGYTSVISGGDDTSIFEYIDWNYGAEEDDEDTVEYSLGYYFSGVSDDEDYILTVPVEQTKRQLGAQYPSEENISRTSIMIYFDEDVSQDINKMWINVRCINIGDIPVWVWPVAGVIIAAIVIAVIRKKNVKY
;
A
#
# COMPACT_ATOMS: atom_id res chain seq x y z
N MET A 1 23.53 0.40 -9.14
CA MET A 1 23.93 -0.23 -7.87
C MET A 1 24.63 0.77 -6.96
N LYS A 2 24.01 1.93 -6.71
CA LYS A 2 24.51 2.96 -5.78
C LYS A 2 23.56 3.23 -4.61
N MET A 3 22.49 2.46 -4.53
CA MET A 3 21.50 2.60 -3.50
C MET A 3 21.95 1.91 -2.22
N MET A 4 22.22 2.70 -1.19
CA MET A 4 22.02 2.39 0.21
C MET A 4 23.12 1.79 1.06
N ASN A 5 23.31 2.48 2.11
CA ASN A 5 23.95 1.95 3.32
C ASN A 5 23.31 2.38 4.65
N LYS A 6 22.03 2.75 4.79
CA LYS A 6 21.56 3.22 6.13
C LYS A 6 20.07 3.17 6.49
N ILE A 7 19.19 2.51 5.78
CA ILE A 7 17.80 2.35 6.29
C ILE A 7 17.70 1.24 7.36
N GLY A 8 18.71 0.42 7.54
CA GLY A 8 18.70 -0.74 8.45
C GLY A 8 18.60 -0.48 9.96
N ALA A 9 18.73 0.75 10.44
CA ALA A 9 18.78 1.01 11.88
C ALA A 9 17.46 1.47 12.51
N ALA A 10 16.54 2.05 11.75
CA ALA A 10 15.25 2.54 12.25
C ALA A 10 14.18 1.43 12.32
N VAL A 11 14.21 0.48 11.39
CA VAL A 11 13.21 -0.61 11.31
C VAL A 11 13.36 -1.64 12.44
N LEU A 12 14.55 -1.84 12.99
CA LEU A 12 14.75 -2.83 14.08
C LEU A 12 14.13 -2.40 15.41
N THR A 13 13.81 -1.14 15.61
CA THR A 13 13.23 -0.65 16.87
C THR A 13 11.71 -0.75 16.90
N SER A 14 11.06 -0.78 15.75
CA SER A 14 9.58 -0.87 15.63
C SER A 14 9.08 -2.32 15.78
N ILE A 15 9.84 -3.31 15.36
CA ILE A 15 9.45 -4.74 15.42
C ILE A 15 9.32 -5.28 16.85
N VAL A 16 10.00 -4.68 17.84
CA VAL A 16 9.93 -5.14 19.26
C VAL A 16 8.68 -4.63 19.97
N ALA A 17 8.01 -3.58 19.47
CA ALA A 17 6.81 -3.01 20.12
C ALA A 17 5.51 -3.73 19.70
N VAL A 18 5.43 -4.31 18.51
CA VAL A 18 4.21 -4.94 17.98
C VAL A 18 3.98 -6.35 18.56
N THR A 19 5.05 -7.07 18.95
CA THR A 19 4.90 -8.44 19.48
C THR A 19 4.32 -8.53 20.91
N MET A 20 4.14 -7.40 21.61
CA MET A 20 3.50 -7.39 22.93
C MET A 20 2.01 -7.02 22.92
N SER A 21 1.44 -6.52 21.84
CA SER A 21 0.02 -6.13 21.77
C SER A 21 -0.94 -7.23 21.31
N THR A 22 -0.46 -8.23 20.55
CA THR A 22 -1.31 -9.32 20.04
C THR A 22 -1.66 -10.40 21.07
N GLY A 23 -1.00 -10.41 22.25
CA GLY A 23 -1.31 -11.34 23.35
C GLY A 23 -2.56 -10.97 24.17
N LEU A 24 -3.09 -9.75 24.05
CA LEU A 24 -4.18 -9.26 24.91
C LEU A 24 -5.57 -9.27 24.27
N MET A 25 -5.66 -9.39 22.93
CA MET A 25 -6.96 -9.36 22.22
C MET A 25 -7.62 -10.74 22.04
N ALA A 26 -6.89 -11.84 22.25
CA ALA A 26 -7.47 -13.18 22.19
C ALA A 26 -8.38 -13.54 23.40
N GLY A 27 -8.48 -12.65 24.40
CA GLY A 27 -9.28 -12.86 25.61
C GLY A 27 -10.70 -12.29 25.57
N ILE A 28 -11.05 -11.45 24.59
CA ILE A 28 -12.31 -10.67 24.59
C ILE A 28 -13.36 -11.24 23.62
N ALA A 29 -12.98 -12.07 22.67
CA ALA A 29 -13.92 -12.66 21.69
C ALA A 29 -14.77 -13.85 22.23
N LEU A 30 -14.67 -14.22 23.49
CA LEU A 30 -15.41 -15.36 24.07
C LEU A 30 -16.60 -14.96 24.97
N ALA A 31 -17.04 -13.69 24.95
CA ALA A 31 -18.09 -13.19 25.86
C ALA A 31 -19.31 -12.56 25.16
N ALA A 32 -19.53 -12.84 23.88
CA ALA A 32 -20.60 -12.19 23.10
C ALA A 32 -21.79 -13.09 22.76
N ASP A 33 -22.09 -14.13 23.54
CA ASP A 33 -23.34 -14.89 23.37
C ASP A 33 -23.97 -15.34 24.70
N THR A 34 -24.34 -14.37 25.56
CA THR A 34 -25.41 -14.52 26.53
C THR A 34 -26.08 -13.17 26.69
N GLY A 35 -27.22 -13.05 26.07
CA GLY A 35 -28.02 -11.84 26.12
C GLY A 35 -28.56 -11.51 27.51
N ALA A 36 -28.71 -10.21 27.72
CA ALA A 36 -29.52 -9.56 28.75
C ALA A 36 -29.19 -9.89 30.21
N GLU A 37 -28.22 -9.12 30.79
CA GLU A 37 -28.20 -8.73 32.22
C GLU A 37 -26.86 -8.02 32.61
N ALA A 38 -26.24 -7.24 31.71
CA ALA A 38 -24.97 -6.56 31.97
C ALA A 38 -24.98 -5.03 31.79
N GLU A 39 -26.14 -4.37 31.77
CA GLU A 39 -26.20 -2.91 31.62
C GLU A 39 -26.11 -2.12 32.95
N GLU A 40 -26.03 -2.76 34.11
CA GLU A 40 -26.00 -2.05 35.41
C GLU A 40 -24.64 -2.00 36.10
N GLU A 41 -23.58 -2.64 35.61
CA GLU A 41 -22.23 -2.61 36.23
C GLU A 41 -21.19 -1.72 35.52
N LEU A 42 -21.53 -1.02 34.47
CA LEU A 42 -20.59 -0.15 33.72
C LEU A 42 -20.64 1.33 34.12
N SER A 43 -21.51 1.72 35.07
CA SER A 43 -21.58 3.11 35.55
C SER A 43 -20.68 3.43 36.73
N ASP A 44 -20.11 2.43 37.41
CA ASP A 44 -19.32 2.65 38.64
C ASP A 44 -17.79 2.57 38.47
N ALA A 45 -17.28 2.35 37.25
CA ALA A 45 -15.84 2.29 36.99
C ALA A 45 -15.19 3.64 36.61
N ALA A 46 -15.97 4.72 36.48
CA ALA A 46 -15.48 6.03 36.04
C ALA A 46 -15.19 7.03 37.17
N ALA A 47 -15.21 6.64 38.43
CA ALA A 47 -15.14 7.55 39.60
C ALA A 47 -14.04 7.24 40.61
N ILE A 48 -12.93 6.59 40.28
CA ILE A 48 -11.79 6.41 41.24
C ILE A 48 -10.48 6.78 40.53
N GLY A 49 -10.10 8.04 40.67
CA GLY A 49 -8.81 8.54 40.15
C GLY A 49 -8.46 9.95 40.62
N GLN A 50 -8.66 10.24 41.92
CA GLN A 50 -8.03 11.39 42.56
C GLN A 50 -7.65 10.95 44.00
N ASP A 51 -6.34 10.89 44.24
CA ASP A 51 -5.60 11.21 45.46
C ASP A 51 -4.36 10.34 45.62
N ALA A 52 -3.20 10.93 45.40
CA ALA A 52 -1.95 10.49 46.02
C ALA A 52 -1.10 11.71 46.38
N PRO A 53 -0.47 11.76 47.55
CA PRO A 53 0.10 12.97 48.14
C PRO A 53 1.54 13.24 47.68
N ALA A 54 1.90 14.51 47.73
CA ALA A 54 3.21 15.08 47.49
C ALA A 54 4.26 14.59 48.53
N SER A 55 5.49 14.37 48.04
CA SER A 55 6.69 14.47 48.87
C SER A 55 7.79 15.20 48.11
N ASP A 56 8.25 16.29 48.71
CA ASP A 56 9.41 17.10 48.32
C ASP A 56 10.70 16.28 48.29
N GLU A 57 11.59 16.55 47.33
CA GLU A 57 12.90 17.16 47.56
C GLU A 57 13.68 17.28 46.23
N SER A 58 14.29 18.43 46.12
CA SER A 58 15.09 19.01 45.07
C SER A 58 16.30 18.20 44.62
N ASP A 59 16.62 18.26 43.30
CA ASP A 59 17.94 18.73 42.87
C ASP A 59 17.94 19.17 41.39
N ASN A 60 18.55 20.34 41.19
CA ASN A 60 18.71 21.04 39.92
C ASN A 60 19.59 20.27 38.94
N ALA A 61 19.08 20.10 37.72
CA ALA A 61 19.89 20.12 36.50
C ALA A 61 19.07 20.81 35.41
N GLU A 62 19.48 22.01 35.04
CA GLU A 62 18.98 22.75 33.90
C GLU A 62 19.29 21.93 32.62
N ALA A 63 18.28 21.41 31.98
CA ALA A 63 18.29 21.04 30.58
C ALA A 63 17.34 22.02 29.88
N ASP A 64 17.92 22.84 29.04
CA ASP A 64 17.23 23.78 28.17
C ASP A 64 16.45 22.98 27.14
N ASN A 65 15.16 22.75 27.35
CA ASN A 65 14.21 22.28 26.37
C ASN A 65 13.31 23.46 26.03
N SER A 66 13.73 24.27 25.09
CA SER A 66 12.84 25.16 24.38
C SER A 66 12.07 24.37 23.32
N GLU A 67 11.04 23.63 23.72
CA GLU A 67 9.94 23.33 22.83
C GLU A 67 9.19 24.64 22.58
N GLU A 68 9.46 25.28 21.44
CA GLU A 68 8.59 26.31 20.89
C GLU A 68 7.28 25.63 20.47
N ASP A 69 6.31 25.52 21.36
CA ASP A 69 4.89 25.43 21.04
C ASP A 69 4.51 26.75 20.34
N GLY A 70 4.76 26.81 19.01
CA GLY A 70 4.36 27.93 18.17
C GLY A 70 2.84 28.02 18.19
N GLU A 71 2.27 29.04 18.84
CA GLU A 71 0.85 29.40 18.73
C GLU A 71 0.52 29.52 17.23
N VAL A 72 -0.29 28.56 16.70
CA VAL A 72 -0.81 28.61 15.33
C VAL A 72 -1.56 29.94 15.19
N SER A 73 -1.08 30.83 14.32
CA SER A 73 -1.70 32.11 14.12
C SER A 73 -3.12 31.92 13.55
N ALA A 74 -4.04 32.84 13.88
CA ALA A 74 -5.43 32.79 13.42
C ALA A 74 -5.58 32.79 11.87
N ASP A 75 -4.50 33.08 11.14
CA ASP A 75 -4.46 33.16 9.68
C ASP A 75 -3.77 31.93 9.03
N THR A 76 -3.47 30.85 9.80
CA THR A 76 -2.84 29.64 9.27
C THR A 76 -3.91 28.66 8.78
N VAL A 77 -3.75 28.12 7.57
CA VAL A 77 -4.59 27.05 7.03
C VAL A 77 -4.13 25.71 7.63
N ILE A 78 -5.01 25.02 8.32
CA ILE A 78 -4.74 23.65 8.79
C ILE A 78 -5.21 22.69 7.72
N LEU A 79 -4.30 21.90 7.14
CA LEU A 79 -4.56 20.86 6.15
C LEU A 79 -4.40 19.48 6.79
N ARG A 80 -5.50 18.72 6.89
CA ARG A 80 -5.49 17.36 7.44
C ARG A 80 -5.35 16.36 6.32
N VAL A 81 -4.21 15.69 6.31
CA VAL A 81 -3.84 14.68 5.29
C VAL A 81 -3.78 13.31 5.95
N CYS A 82 -4.31 12.29 5.26
CA CYS A 82 -4.18 10.91 5.69
C CYS A 82 -3.76 10.02 4.53
N SER A 83 -2.67 9.28 4.69
CA SER A 83 -2.07 8.42 3.65
C SER A 83 -1.63 7.08 4.23
N TRP A 84 -0.92 6.29 3.44
CA TRP A 84 -0.29 5.05 3.89
C TRP A 84 0.87 5.33 4.84
N GLU A 85 1.25 4.34 5.63
CA GLU A 85 2.49 4.38 6.42
C GLU A 85 3.70 4.37 5.49
N GLU A 86 4.77 5.09 5.83
CA GLU A 86 6.05 5.14 5.08
C GLU A 86 5.87 5.50 3.58
N TYR A 87 4.97 6.44 3.26
CA TYR A 87 4.54 6.73 1.88
C TYR A 87 4.87 8.13 1.39
N ILE A 88 5.68 8.86 2.13
CA ILE A 88 6.20 10.19 1.80
C ILE A 88 7.60 10.33 2.42
N ASP A 89 8.51 11.00 1.73
CA ASP A 89 9.87 11.21 2.23
C ASP A 89 9.87 12.06 3.51
N GLU A 90 10.44 11.48 4.58
CA GLU A 90 10.56 12.12 5.89
C GLU A 90 11.83 12.99 6.02
N GLY A 91 12.67 13.04 4.97
CA GLY A 91 13.92 13.79 4.97
C GLY A 91 15.01 13.16 5.83
N GLY A 92 15.99 13.98 6.21
CA GLY A 92 17.09 13.55 7.07
C GLY A 92 18.13 12.69 6.35
N TRP A 93 18.25 12.83 5.03
CA TRP A 93 19.27 12.15 4.24
C TRP A 93 20.67 12.53 4.72
N ASP A 94 21.60 11.58 4.72
CA ASP A 94 23.01 11.87 5.04
C ASP A 94 23.63 12.78 3.95
N GLU A 95 24.62 13.61 4.30
CA GLU A 95 25.25 14.59 3.39
C GLU A 95 25.84 13.97 2.10
N ASP A 96 26.12 12.68 2.10
CA ASP A 96 26.64 11.91 0.97
C ASP A 96 25.54 11.13 0.21
N GLU A 97 24.29 11.22 0.65
CA GLU A 97 23.12 10.59 0.02
C GLU A 97 22.45 11.61 -0.93
N VAL A 98 23.02 11.74 -2.12
CA VAL A 98 22.57 12.69 -3.14
C VAL A 98 22.32 11.92 -4.45
N ILE A 99 21.19 12.20 -5.08
CA ILE A 99 20.90 11.74 -6.44
C ILE A 99 21.49 12.77 -7.41
N ASP A 100 22.61 12.43 -8.04
CA ASP A 100 23.38 13.30 -8.94
C ASP A 100 22.88 13.09 -10.38
N LEU A 101 22.04 13.99 -10.89
CA LEU A 101 21.49 13.95 -12.25
C LEU A 101 22.09 15.09 -13.09
N GLU A 102 22.07 14.94 -14.42
CA GLU A 102 22.49 16.01 -15.35
C GLU A 102 21.60 17.26 -15.19
N SER A 103 20.31 17.07 -14.88
CA SER A 103 19.33 18.13 -14.63
C SER A 103 19.52 18.86 -13.31
N GLY A 104 20.24 18.25 -12.34
CA GLY A 104 20.55 18.81 -11.02
C GLY A 104 20.50 17.79 -9.92
N ASP A 105 21.18 18.11 -8.82
CA ASP A 105 21.25 17.26 -7.64
C ASP A 105 19.92 17.26 -6.88
N ILE A 106 19.49 16.09 -6.40
CA ILE A 106 18.30 15.94 -5.56
C ILE A 106 18.73 15.45 -4.19
N PHE A 107 18.23 16.12 -3.15
CA PHE A 107 18.58 15.88 -1.76
C PHE A 107 17.39 16.12 -0.82
N GLY A 108 17.26 15.33 0.23
CA GLY A 108 16.16 15.39 1.21
C GLY A 108 16.62 15.77 2.60
N GLU A 109 16.96 17.07 2.87
CA GLU A 109 17.36 17.54 4.22
C GLU A 109 16.15 17.56 5.17
N ASN A 110 15.07 18.22 4.75
CA ASN A 110 13.81 18.32 5.52
C ASN A 110 12.82 17.26 5.04
N SER A 111 11.78 17.01 5.83
CA SER A 111 10.66 16.20 5.36
C SER A 111 9.92 16.90 4.21
N MET A 112 9.30 16.10 3.33
CA MET A 112 8.49 16.62 2.23
C MET A 112 7.35 17.54 2.72
N ILE A 113 6.86 17.29 3.94
CA ILE A 113 5.81 18.11 4.57
C ILE A 113 6.34 19.48 4.98
N GLU A 114 7.53 19.54 5.59
CA GLU A 114 8.16 20.81 5.97
C GLU A 114 8.52 21.63 4.73
N ASP A 115 9.09 20.99 3.71
CA ASP A 115 9.40 21.64 2.44
C ASP A 115 8.13 22.16 1.74
N PHE A 116 7.00 21.44 1.83
CA PHE A 116 5.71 21.94 1.33
C PHE A 116 5.22 23.18 2.10
N GLU A 117 5.28 23.16 3.43
CA GLU A 117 4.83 24.29 4.26
C GLU A 117 5.61 25.56 3.93
N ASP A 118 6.93 25.44 3.75
CA ASP A 118 7.81 26.54 3.37
C ASP A 118 7.56 27.01 1.93
N TRP A 119 7.52 26.07 0.96
CA TRP A 119 7.22 26.37 -0.43
C TRP A 119 5.85 27.05 -0.61
N TYR A 120 4.83 26.60 0.11
CA TYR A 120 3.49 27.18 0.05
C TYR A 120 3.49 28.63 0.56
N TYR A 121 4.22 28.88 1.66
CA TYR A 121 4.37 30.23 2.19
C TYR A 121 5.16 31.14 1.24
N GLU A 122 6.24 30.66 0.67
CA GLU A 122 7.06 31.44 -0.27
C GLU A 122 6.29 31.78 -1.56
N THR A 123 5.49 30.83 -2.04
CA THR A 123 4.75 30.96 -3.30
C THR A 123 3.49 31.82 -3.15
N TYR A 124 2.71 31.62 -2.10
CA TYR A 124 1.39 32.24 -1.95
C TYR A 124 1.31 33.26 -0.82
N GLY A 125 2.31 33.39 0.04
CA GLY A 125 2.32 34.29 1.19
C GLY A 125 1.33 33.88 2.30
N ILE A 126 0.80 32.68 2.28
CA ILE A 126 -0.17 32.12 3.21
C ILE A 126 0.49 30.98 3.99
N LYS A 127 0.35 31.00 5.32
CA LYS A 127 0.86 29.90 6.13
C LYS A 127 -0.09 28.70 6.06
N VAL A 128 0.47 27.53 5.83
CA VAL A 128 -0.20 26.25 5.96
C VAL A 128 0.48 25.43 7.05
N LYS A 129 -0.28 24.60 7.77
CA LYS A 129 0.25 23.57 8.66
C LYS A 129 -0.42 22.25 8.29
N VAL A 130 0.37 21.28 7.92
CA VAL A 130 -0.10 19.93 7.60
C VAL A 130 -0.19 19.11 8.89
N GLU A 131 -1.40 18.60 9.17
CA GLU A 131 -1.63 17.56 10.18
C GLU A 131 -1.67 16.21 9.43
N TYR A 132 -0.53 15.51 9.39
CA TYR A 132 -0.38 14.26 8.67
C TYR A 132 -0.67 13.06 9.58
N SER A 133 -1.41 12.09 9.09
CA SER A 133 -1.72 10.84 9.75
C SER A 133 -1.74 9.69 8.75
N THR A 134 -1.71 8.45 9.23
CA THR A 134 -1.59 7.27 8.39
C THR A 134 -2.69 6.25 8.66
N PHE A 135 -2.86 5.33 7.70
CA PHE A 135 -3.72 4.15 7.82
C PHE A 135 -2.97 2.92 7.25
N GLY A 136 -3.29 1.73 7.78
CA GLY A 136 -2.65 0.49 7.36
C GLY A 136 -3.34 -0.22 6.20
N THR A 137 -4.67 -0.03 6.02
CA THR A 137 -5.47 -0.62 4.93
C THR A 137 -6.55 0.34 4.45
N ASN A 138 -7.01 0.20 3.20
CA ASN A 138 -8.15 0.99 2.68
C ASN A 138 -9.40 0.81 3.54
N GLU A 139 -9.61 -0.37 4.09
CA GLU A 139 -10.72 -0.69 4.97
C GLU A 139 -10.60 0.06 6.32
N ASP A 140 -9.36 0.23 6.84
CA ASP A 140 -9.12 1.03 8.05
C ASP A 140 -9.45 2.50 7.79
N LEU A 141 -8.96 3.09 6.69
CA LEU A 141 -9.35 4.44 6.28
C LEU A 141 -10.88 4.59 6.20
N TYR A 142 -11.55 3.66 5.52
CA TYR A 142 -13.01 3.71 5.38
C TYR A 142 -13.71 3.63 6.73
N ASN A 143 -13.22 2.79 7.66
CA ASN A 143 -13.74 2.69 9.01
C ASN A 143 -13.51 3.97 9.81
N MET A 144 -12.31 4.58 9.75
CA MET A 144 -12.01 5.86 10.39
C MET A 144 -12.99 6.95 9.93
N LEU A 145 -13.20 7.05 8.61
CA LEU A 145 -14.16 8.01 8.03
C LEU A 145 -15.62 7.74 8.48
N ASN A 146 -16.02 6.49 8.67
CA ASN A 146 -17.34 6.12 9.14
C ASN A 146 -17.52 6.35 10.65
N LEU A 147 -16.45 6.31 11.41
CA LEU A 147 -16.44 6.64 12.84
C LEU A 147 -16.46 8.15 13.10
N GLY A 148 -16.27 8.96 12.06
CA GLY A 148 -16.43 10.41 12.11
C GLY A 148 -15.10 11.19 12.09
N ASP A 149 -13.99 10.54 11.77
CA ASP A 149 -12.73 11.23 11.51
C ASP A 149 -12.86 12.13 10.28
N VAL A 150 -12.27 13.31 10.34
CA VAL A 150 -12.38 14.32 9.31
C VAL A 150 -11.00 14.65 8.74
N TYR A 151 -10.82 14.35 7.47
CA TYR A 151 -9.64 14.70 6.69
C TYR A 151 -10.03 15.62 5.55
N ASP A 152 -9.09 16.45 5.12
CA ASP A 152 -9.22 17.34 3.97
C ASP A 152 -8.79 16.59 2.70
N LEU A 153 -7.70 15.82 2.80
CA LEU A 153 -7.09 15.06 1.71
C LEU A 153 -6.73 13.66 2.19
N VAL A 154 -7.01 12.64 1.36
CA VAL A 154 -6.67 11.24 1.62
C VAL A 154 -6.05 10.61 0.37
N CYS A 155 -5.21 9.58 0.54
CA CYS A 155 -4.54 8.89 -0.57
C CYS A 155 -4.83 7.38 -0.54
N PRO A 156 -6.06 6.93 -0.87
CA PRO A 156 -6.40 5.52 -0.97
C PRO A 156 -6.08 4.93 -2.35
N SER A 157 -6.13 3.60 -2.45
CA SER A 157 -6.09 2.90 -3.74
C SER A 157 -7.39 3.09 -4.55
N GLU A 158 -7.33 2.75 -5.84
CA GLU A 158 -8.36 3.01 -6.84
C GLU A 158 -9.75 2.51 -6.41
N TYR A 159 -9.89 1.29 -5.94
CA TYR A 159 -11.21 0.75 -5.57
C TYR A 159 -11.84 1.50 -4.38
N MET A 160 -11.01 2.09 -3.52
CA MET A 160 -11.50 2.88 -2.39
C MET A 160 -11.84 4.31 -2.81
N PHE A 161 -11.02 4.98 -3.63
CA PHE A 161 -11.42 6.29 -4.13
C PHE A 161 -12.66 6.21 -5.03
N MET A 162 -12.81 5.15 -5.84
CA MET A 162 -14.03 4.87 -6.59
C MET A 162 -15.25 4.76 -5.68
N LYS A 163 -15.12 4.03 -4.55
CA LYS A 163 -16.18 3.91 -3.54
C LYS A 163 -16.56 5.26 -2.95
N LEU A 164 -15.57 6.07 -2.55
CA LEU A 164 -15.81 7.39 -1.98
C LEU A 164 -16.44 8.36 -2.99
N ILE A 165 -16.09 8.27 -4.28
CA ILE A 165 -16.74 9.01 -5.38
C ILE A 165 -18.18 8.53 -5.53
N ALA A 166 -18.41 7.22 -5.60
CA ALA A 166 -19.74 6.64 -5.76
C ALA A 166 -20.70 7.02 -4.62
N GLU A 167 -20.20 7.13 -3.40
CA GLU A 167 -20.93 7.57 -2.21
C GLU A 167 -21.13 9.10 -2.14
N GLY A 168 -20.55 9.86 -3.08
CA GLY A 168 -20.64 11.32 -3.12
C GLY A 168 -19.86 12.02 -2.01
N ARG A 169 -18.86 11.36 -1.41
CA ARG A 169 -18.00 11.90 -0.33
C ARG A 169 -16.83 12.71 -0.86
N ALA A 170 -16.41 12.45 -2.10
CA ALA A 170 -15.31 13.13 -2.76
C ALA A 170 -15.70 14.54 -3.23
N GLN A 171 -14.77 15.49 -3.09
CA GLN A 171 -14.85 16.84 -3.64
C GLN A 171 -14.12 16.88 -4.99
N LYS A 172 -14.72 17.49 -6.02
CA LYS A 172 -14.04 17.68 -7.31
C LYS A 172 -12.82 18.58 -7.18
N LEU A 173 -11.80 18.26 -7.94
CA LEU A 173 -10.69 19.15 -8.23
C LEU A 173 -11.17 20.39 -8.98
N SER A 174 -10.52 21.53 -8.79
CA SER A 174 -10.94 22.79 -9.43
C SER A 174 -10.50 22.87 -10.88
N ASP A 175 -11.17 23.71 -11.68
CA ASP A 175 -10.73 24.01 -13.05
C ASP A 175 -9.32 24.64 -13.06
N GLU A 176 -8.94 25.38 -12.00
CA GLU A 176 -7.62 25.96 -11.84
C GLU A 176 -6.52 24.91 -11.66
N PHE A 177 -6.83 23.77 -11.04
CA PHE A 177 -5.89 22.64 -10.88
C PHE A 177 -5.48 22.05 -12.24
N PHE A 178 -6.35 22.08 -13.23
CA PHE A 178 -6.12 21.57 -14.59
C PHE A 178 -5.61 22.62 -15.59
N ASP A 179 -5.31 23.84 -15.16
CA ASP A 179 -4.76 24.88 -16.03
C ASP A 179 -3.27 24.64 -16.30
N GLU A 180 -2.96 24.01 -17.46
CA GLU A 180 -1.59 23.73 -17.91
C GLU A 180 -0.74 25.00 -18.12
N SER A 181 -1.35 26.20 -18.19
CA SER A 181 -0.63 27.46 -18.33
C SER A 181 0.00 27.96 -17.01
N SER A 182 -0.44 27.42 -15.88
CA SER A 182 0.14 27.72 -14.56
C SER A 182 1.48 27.03 -14.36
N GLU A 183 2.50 27.77 -13.96
CA GLU A 183 3.83 27.21 -13.67
C GLU A 183 3.86 26.30 -12.43
N TYR A 184 2.87 26.39 -11.55
CA TYR A 184 2.78 25.61 -10.32
C TYR A 184 1.88 24.37 -10.44
N ASN A 185 1.22 24.16 -11.59
CA ASN A 185 0.38 22.98 -11.81
C ASN A 185 1.21 21.81 -12.35
N TYR A 186 2.14 21.33 -11.51
CA TYR A 186 3.08 20.27 -11.86
C TYR A 186 2.37 18.96 -12.19
N TYR A 187 1.28 18.64 -11.50
CA TYR A 187 0.52 17.41 -11.73
C TYR A 187 0.07 17.28 -13.18
N ILE A 188 -0.77 18.22 -13.65
CA ILE A 188 -1.37 18.10 -14.99
C ILE A 188 -0.34 18.24 -16.13
N ARG A 189 0.74 18.97 -15.88
CA ARG A 189 1.83 19.17 -16.85
C ARG A 189 2.79 18.00 -16.92
N GLY A 190 3.00 17.30 -15.81
CA GLY A 190 3.94 16.20 -15.69
C GLY A 190 3.29 14.81 -15.67
N LEU A 191 1.96 14.72 -15.65
CA LEU A 191 1.24 13.46 -15.61
C LEU A 191 1.55 12.59 -16.82
N SER A 192 1.93 11.34 -16.60
CA SER A 192 2.17 10.37 -17.65
C SER A 192 0.97 10.24 -18.59
N PRO A 193 1.16 10.26 -19.92
CA PRO A 193 0.09 10.03 -20.87
C PRO A 193 -0.64 8.69 -20.66
N PHE A 194 0.08 7.64 -20.28
CA PHE A 194 -0.49 6.33 -19.95
C PHE A 194 -1.45 6.41 -18.76
N ILE A 195 -1.05 7.07 -17.69
CA ILE A 195 -1.88 7.24 -16.49
C ILE A 195 -3.05 8.20 -16.77
N ARG A 196 -2.81 9.27 -17.52
CA ARG A 196 -3.85 10.21 -17.93
C ARG A 196 -4.98 9.50 -18.68
N ASP A 197 -4.64 8.65 -19.64
CA ASP A 197 -5.63 7.88 -20.41
C ASP A 197 -6.51 7.01 -19.51
N ILE A 198 -5.92 6.37 -18.53
CA ILE A 198 -6.65 5.55 -17.55
C ILE A 198 -7.60 6.40 -16.71
N PHE A 199 -7.12 7.50 -16.11
CA PHE A 199 -7.92 8.35 -15.24
C PHE A 199 -9.03 9.10 -15.97
N GLU A 200 -8.82 9.49 -17.25
CA GLU A 200 -9.82 10.16 -18.08
C GLU A 200 -10.92 9.19 -18.56
N ASN A 201 -10.58 7.92 -18.85
CA ASN A 201 -11.50 6.96 -19.46
C ASN A 201 -12.24 6.07 -18.45
N HIS A 202 -11.81 6.01 -17.18
CA HIS A 202 -12.55 5.31 -16.15
C HIS A 202 -13.56 6.25 -15.48
N GLU A 203 -14.81 5.82 -15.38
CA GLU A 203 -15.92 6.62 -14.90
C GLU A 203 -16.63 5.97 -13.71
N ILE A 204 -17.09 6.81 -12.78
CA ILE A 204 -18.02 6.44 -11.73
C ILE A 204 -19.25 7.33 -11.82
N ASN A 205 -20.41 6.73 -11.99
CA ASN A 205 -21.69 7.44 -12.16
C ASN A 205 -21.69 8.43 -13.35
N GLY A 206 -20.86 8.20 -14.37
CA GLY A 206 -20.74 9.04 -15.56
C GLY A 206 -19.82 10.27 -15.36
N GLU A 207 -18.99 10.27 -14.35
CA GLU A 207 -17.94 11.27 -14.09
C GLU A 207 -16.59 10.56 -14.06
N SER A 208 -15.57 11.13 -14.72
CA SER A 208 -14.25 10.49 -14.79
C SER A 208 -13.51 10.53 -13.46
N TRP A 209 -12.61 9.58 -13.24
CA TRP A 209 -11.76 9.60 -12.06
C TRP A 209 -10.95 10.89 -11.97
N MET A 210 -10.46 11.37 -13.11
CA MET A 210 -9.65 12.60 -13.22
C MET A 210 -10.31 13.82 -12.59
N GLU A 211 -11.65 13.90 -12.59
CA GLU A 211 -12.36 15.04 -11.99
C GLU A 211 -12.27 15.07 -10.46
N TYR A 212 -11.93 13.95 -9.80
CA TYR A 212 -11.96 13.82 -8.35
C TYR A 212 -10.63 13.39 -7.73
N ALA A 213 -9.88 12.53 -8.42
CA ALA A 213 -8.67 11.93 -7.91
C ALA A 213 -7.46 12.36 -8.75
N ALA A 214 -6.39 12.75 -8.09
CA ALA A 214 -5.08 12.94 -8.69
C ALA A 214 -4.20 11.74 -8.33
N GLY A 215 -3.73 10.97 -9.31
CA GLY A 215 -2.82 9.86 -9.07
C GLY A 215 -1.57 10.32 -8.29
N TYR A 216 -1.01 9.43 -7.50
CA TYR A 216 0.22 9.65 -6.74
C TYR A 216 1.28 8.64 -7.13
N THR A 217 0.98 7.37 -6.90
CA THR A 217 1.82 6.25 -7.33
C THR A 217 0.97 5.23 -8.09
N TRP A 218 1.65 4.38 -8.83
CA TRP A 218 1.03 3.25 -9.52
C TRP A 218 1.97 2.05 -9.52
N GLY A 219 1.43 0.89 -9.80
CA GLY A 219 2.23 -0.31 -9.96
C GLY A 219 1.38 -1.53 -10.28
N ILE A 220 2.03 -2.66 -10.28
CA ILE A 220 1.39 -3.96 -10.50
C ILE A 220 1.66 -4.87 -9.32
N THR A 221 0.81 -5.87 -9.15
CA THR A 221 1.11 -6.96 -8.22
C THR A 221 1.81 -8.10 -8.95
N GLY A 222 2.55 -8.91 -8.20
CA GLY A 222 3.25 -10.04 -8.78
C GLY A 222 3.86 -10.94 -7.71
N ILE A 223 4.77 -11.78 -8.13
CA ILE A 223 5.46 -12.72 -7.27
C ILE A 223 6.95 -12.41 -7.29
N VAL A 224 7.49 -12.03 -6.13
CA VAL A 224 8.94 -12.04 -5.88
C VAL A 224 9.35 -13.48 -5.63
N TYR A 225 10.39 -13.94 -6.29
CA TYR A 225 10.84 -15.32 -6.19
C TYR A 225 12.36 -15.45 -6.25
N ASN A 226 12.85 -16.52 -5.64
CA ASN A 226 14.25 -16.92 -5.76
C ASN A 226 14.43 -17.80 -7.00
N PRO A 227 15.22 -17.39 -8.02
CA PRO A 227 15.38 -18.11 -9.27
C PRO A 227 16.10 -19.46 -9.13
N ASP A 228 16.80 -19.72 -8.02
CA ASP A 228 17.41 -21.03 -7.75
C ASP A 228 16.38 -22.12 -7.40
N TYR A 229 15.17 -21.74 -6.99
CA TYR A 229 14.12 -22.64 -6.53
C TYR A 229 12.84 -22.59 -7.36
N VAL A 230 12.54 -21.46 -8.00
CA VAL A 230 11.31 -21.20 -8.74
C VAL A 230 11.65 -20.79 -10.16
N ASP A 231 11.03 -21.48 -11.13
CA ASP A 231 11.07 -21.08 -12.54
C ASP A 231 10.08 -19.92 -12.77
N GLY A 232 10.61 -18.73 -13.09
CA GLY A 232 9.81 -17.52 -13.29
C GLY A 232 9.22 -17.36 -14.69
N GLU A 233 9.55 -18.22 -15.69
CA GLU A 233 9.11 -18.01 -17.08
C GLU A 233 7.60 -18.13 -17.27
N ASN A 234 6.95 -18.96 -16.45
CA ASN A 234 5.49 -19.21 -16.53
C ASN A 234 4.90 -19.22 -15.12
N ILE A 235 5.29 -18.26 -14.29
CA ILE A 235 4.78 -18.20 -12.94
C ILE A 235 3.26 -17.97 -12.95
N SER A 236 2.55 -18.67 -12.07
CA SER A 236 1.09 -18.69 -11.97
C SER A 236 0.67 -18.46 -10.53
N TRP A 237 -0.51 -17.92 -10.32
CA TRP A 237 -1.11 -17.83 -8.97
C TRP A 237 -1.30 -19.22 -8.33
N GLN A 238 -1.31 -20.31 -9.12
CA GLN A 238 -1.37 -21.68 -8.61
C GLN A 238 -0.13 -22.08 -7.79
N ILE A 239 0.97 -21.31 -7.81
CA ILE A 239 2.11 -21.52 -6.91
C ILE A 239 1.70 -21.46 -5.43
N LEU A 240 0.61 -20.74 -5.11
CA LEU A 240 0.14 -20.56 -3.74
C LEU A 240 -0.40 -21.85 -3.11
N ASP A 241 -0.95 -22.76 -3.90
CA ASP A 241 -1.45 -24.07 -3.44
C ASP A 241 -0.61 -25.26 -3.93
N ASP A 242 0.47 -25.01 -4.72
CA ASP A 242 1.36 -26.06 -5.17
C ASP A 242 2.11 -26.71 -3.98
N SER A 243 1.87 -27.98 -3.80
CA SER A 243 2.49 -28.79 -2.74
C SER A 243 4.02 -28.87 -2.84
N GLN A 244 4.62 -28.61 -4.01
CA GLN A 244 6.07 -28.53 -4.19
C GLN A 244 6.66 -27.41 -3.31
N TYR A 245 5.94 -26.32 -3.15
CA TYR A 245 6.35 -25.13 -2.38
C TYR A 245 5.67 -25.03 -1.01
N SER A 246 5.18 -26.18 -0.50
CA SER A 246 4.48 -26.19 0.79
C SER A 246 5.32 -25.60 1.91
N ARG A 247 4.75 -24.62 2.62
CA ARG A 247 5.41 -23.81 3.66
C ARG A 247 6.61 -22.98 3.19
N GLN A 248 6.68 -22.69 1.89
CA GLN A 248 7.75 -21.91 1.28
C GLN A 248 7.25 -20.71 0.46
N VAL A 249 5.95 -20.47 0.45
CA VAL A 249 5.31 -19.32 -0.22
C VAL A 249 4.44 -18.55 0.75
N THR A 250 4.24 -17.27 0.51
CA THR A 250 3.35 -16.41 1.29
C THR A 250 2.34 -15.70 0.40
N ILE A 251 1.22 -15.29 0.98
CA ILE A 251 0.14 -14.53 0.33
C ILE A 251 -0.24 -13.34 1.19
N LYS A 252 -0.76 -12.27 0.59
CA LYS A 252 -1.22 -11.08 1.31
C LYS A 252 -2.37 -11.38 2.28
N ASP A 253 -2.29 -10.85 3.52
CA ASP A 253 -3.38 -10.86 4.50
C ASP A 253 -4.34 -9.68 4.26
N ASN A 254 -4.71 -9.51 3.03
CA ASN A 254 -5.66 -8.53 2.54
C ASN A 254 -6.74 -9.24 1.73
N VAL A 255 -8.00 -8.94 2.02
CA VAL A 255 -9.14 -9.64 1.40
C VAL A 255 -9.20 -9.41 -0.11
N ARG A 256 -8.88 -8.18 -0.58
CA ARG A 256 -8.97 -7.82 -1.99
C ARG A 256 -7.86 -8.49 -2.81
N ASP A 257 -6.62 -8.37 -2.34
CA ASP A 257 -5.46 -8.99 -3.00
C ASP A 257 -5.57 -10.50 -3.04
N SER A 258 -5.88 -11.13 -1.89
CA SER A 258 -6.03 -12.59 -1.83
C SER A 258 -7.19 -13.11 -2.69
N TYR A 259 -8.31 -12.35 -2.76
CA TYR A 259 -9.43 -12.68 -3.63
C TYR A 259 -9.02 -12.63 -5.10
N PHE A 260 -8.36 -11.57 -5.51
CA PHE A 260 -7.92 -11.36 -6.89
C PHE A 260 -6.95 -12.46 -7.35
N ALA A 261 -5.93 -12.77 -6.53
CA ALA A 261 -5.00 -13.87 -6.82
C ALA A 261 -5.72 -15.22 -6.92
N ALA A 262 -6.70 -15.48 -6.03
CA ALA A 262 -7.49 -16.70 -6.07
C ALA A 262 -8.36 -16.79 -7.32
N VAL A 263 -8.99 -15.70 -7.78
CA VAL A 263 -9.75 -15.65 -9.03
C VAL A 263 -8.84 -15.99 -10.22
N GLY A 264 -7.63 -15.40 -10.27
CA GLY A 264 -6.63 -15.77 -11.28
C GLY A 264 -6.33 -17.25 -11.29
N ALA A 265 -6.04 -17.83 -10.12
CA ALA A 265 -5.70 -19.24 -9.98
C ALA A 265 -6.84 -20.20 -10.41
N ILE A 266 -8.08 -19.97 -9.95
CA ILE A 266 -9.22 -20.84 -10.29
C ILE A 266 -9.66 -20.71 -11.75
N LYS A 267 -9.42 -19.54 -12.36
CA LYS A 267 -9.73 -19.28 -13.78
C LYS A 267 -8.52 -19.49 -14.71
N HIS A 268 -7.44 -20.10 -14.23
CA HIS A 268 -6.20 -20.30 -14.99
C HIS A 268 -6.44 -20.82 -16.41
N ASP A 269 -7.17 -21.93 -16.57
CA ASP A 269 -7.43 -22.56 -17.87
C ASP A 269 -8.20 -21.64 -18.83
N LEU A 270 -9.09 -20.80 -18.32
CA LEU A 270 -9.81 -19.81 -19.11
C LEU A 270 -8.89 -18.67 -19.54
N LEU A 271 -8.23 -18.03 -18.58
CA LEU A 271 -7.46 -16.81 -18.78
C LEU A 271 -6.21 -17.03 -19.65
N THR A 272 -5.64 -18.25 -19.63
CA THR A 272 -4.46 -18.62 -20.43
C THR A 272 -4.81 -19.27 -21.77
N SER A 273 -6.10 -19.48 -22.07
CA SER A 273 -6.50 -20.12 -23.32
C SER A 273 -6.26 -19.21 -24.53
N GLU A 274 -5.85 -19.81 -25.67
CA GLU A 274 -5.67 -19.06 -26.94
C GLU A 274 -6.96 -18.34 -27.37
N GLU A 275 -8.14 -18.90 -27.10
CA GLU A 275 -9.43 -18.31 -27.43
C GLU A 275 -9.67 -17.03 -26.62
N PHE A 276 -9.33 -17.03 -25.35
CA PHE A 276 -9.46 -15.87 -24.48
C PHE A 276 -8.47 -14.78 -24.84
N LEU A 277 -7.18 -15.12 -24.97
CA LEU A 277 -6.10 -14.18 -25.24
C LEU A 277 -6.24 -13.48 -26.61
N ASN A 278 -6.87 -14.14 -27.61
CA ASN A 278 -7.10 -13.57 -28.94
C ASN A 278 -8.51 -12.99 -29.12
N ALA A 279 -9.30 -12.86 -28.07
CA ALA A 279 -10.65 -12.28 -28.15
C ALA A 279 -10.59 -10.80 -28.53
N PRO A 280 -11.46 -10.29 -29.43
CA PRO A 280 -11.47 -8.87 -29.80
C PRO A 280 -11.80 -7.92 -28.63
N ASP A 281 -12.46 -8.44 -27.60
CA ASP A 281 -12.88 -7.77 -26.38
C ASP A 281 -12.07 -8.24 -25.16
N TYR A 282 -10.82 -8.64 -25.38
CA TYR A 282 -9.95 -9.27 -24.36
C TYR A 282 -9.88 -8.45 -23.06
N TYR A 283 -9.57 -7.15 -23.14
CA TYR A 283 -9.40 -6.31 -21.94
C TYR A 283 -10.69 -6.19 -21.12
N GLN A 284 -11.82 -5.98 -21.80
CA GLN A 284 -13.12 -5.93 -21.13
C GLN A 284 -13.43 -7.26 -20.45
N ARG A 285 -13.22 -8.37 -21.15
CA ARG A 285 -13.44 -9.71 -20.58
C ARG A 285 -12.50 -10.03 -19.42
N LEU A 286 -11.23 -9.59 -19.52
CA LEU A 286 -10.27 -9.79 -18.44
C LEU A 286 -10.72 -9.06 -17.17
N GLU A 287 -11.16 -7.80 -17.30
CA GLU A 287 -11.69 -7.05 -16.17
C GLU A 287 -12.96 -7.69 -15.59
N GLU A 288 -13.91 -8.12 -16.44
CA GLU A 288 -15.13 -8.82 -16.02
C GLU A 288 -14.81 -10.13 -15.28
N GLU A 289 -13.87 -10.93 -15.78
CA GLU A 289 -13.52 -12.22 -15.18
C GLU A 289 -12.72 -12.07 -13.86
N MET A 290 -11.80 -11.11 -13.81
CA MET A 290 -10.98 -10.90 -12.62
C MET A 290 -11.77 -10.22 -11.48
N ASN A 291 -12.82 -9.48 -11.79
CA ASN A 291 -13.72 -8.86 -10.82
C ASN A 291 -15.04 -9.63 -10.62
N ASP A 292 -15.12 -10.88 -11.08
CA ASP A 292 -16.30 -11.73 -10.91
C ASP A 292 -16.54 -12.06 -9.43
N VAL A 293 -17.70 -11.69 -8.91
CA VAL A 293 -18.17 -11.89 -7.54
C VAL A 293 -19.46 -12.70 -7.49
N SER A 294 -19.72 -13.50 -8.53
CA SER A 294 -20.85 -14.42 -8.56
C SER A 294 -20.78 -15.39 -7.38
N SER A 295 -21.93 -15.89 -6.94
CA SER A 295 -21.98 -16.85 -5.83
C SER A 295 -21.20 -18.15 -6.12
N GLU A 296 -21.03 -18.50 -7.39
CA GLU A 296 -20.24 -19.66 -7.84
C GLU A 296 -18.75 -19.37 -7.63
N THR A 297 -18.25 -18.23 -8.16
CA THR A 297 -16.85 -17.81 -7.99
C THR A 297 -16.49 -17.59 -6.53
N LEU A 298 -17.38 -16.99 -5.73
CA LEU A 298 -17.16 -16.84 -4.27
C LEU A 298 -16.98 -18.17 -3.56
N ALA A 299 -17.75 -19.21 -3.95
CA ALA A 299 -17.61 -20.53 -3.36
C ALA A 299 -16.30 -21.23 -3.78
N GLU A 300 -15.91 -21.13 -5.06
CA GLU A 300 -14.65 -21.68 -5.57
C GLU A 300 -13.43 -20.98 -4.96
N VAL A 301 -13.46 -19.65 -4.84
CA VAL A 301 -12.41 -18.87 -4.17
C VAL A 301 -12.28 -19.24 -2.69
N LEU A 302 -13.40 -19.45 -1.98
CA LEU A 302 -13.36 -19.92 -0.60
C LEU A 302 -12.66 -21.26 -0.48
N ASP A 303 -13.02 -22.23 -1.31
CA ASP A 303 -12.42 -23.58 -1.30
C ASP A 303 -10.92 -23.49 -1.63
N TYR A 304 -10.54 -22.74 -2.68
CA TYR A 304 -9.15 -22.52 -3.08
C TYR A 304 -8.32 -21.86 -1.96
N LEU A 305 -8.82 -20.76 -1.37
CA LEU A 305 -8.09 -20.07 -0.29
C LEU A 305 -7.98 -20.91 1.00
N GLN A 306 -8.86 -21.88 1.22
CA GLN A 306 -8.70 -22.85 2.31
C GLN A 306 -7.57 -23.84 2.02
N ASP A 307 -7.38 -24.25 0.77
CA ASP A 307 -6.24 -25.07 0.34
C ASP A 307 -4.94 -24.27 0.41
N VAL A 308 -4.94 -23.03 -0.09
CA VAL A 308 -3.83 -22.08 0.06
C VAL A 308 -3.43 -21.92 1.53
N LYS A 309 -4.39 -21.71 2.45
CA LYS A 309 -4.14 -21.61 3.89
C LYS A 309 -3.39 -22.82 4.46
N ASN A 310 -3.68 -24.01 3.95
CA ASN A 310 -3.00 -25.23 4.37
C ASN A 310 -1.59 -25.35 3.77
N ASN A 311 -1.34 -24.75 2.62
CA ASN A 311 -0.09 -24.83 1.86
C ASN A 311 0.91 -23.74 2.20
N VAL A 312 0.51 -22.48 2.24
CA VAL A 312 1.41 -21.33 2.42
C VAL A 312 2.12 -21.33 3.78
N TYR A 313 3.24 -20.65 3.85
CA TYR A 313 3.95 -20.38 5.09
C TYR A 313 3.11 -19.48 6.00
N SER A 314 2.62 -18.36 5.46
CA SER A 314 1.75 -17.42 6.18
C SER A 314 0.91 -16.58 5.21
N PHE A 315 -0.19 -16.05 5.75
CA PHE A 315 -0.81 -14.83 5.25
C PHE A 315 -0.12 -13.65 5.95
N GLU A 316 0.33 -12.67 5.21
CA GLU A 316 1.12 -11.56 5.72
C GLU A 316 0.81 -10.26 4.98
N THR A 317 1.07 -9.14 5.59
CA THR A 317 0.91 -7.81 4.96
C THR A 317 2.28 -7.25 4.59
N ASP A 318 3.23 -7.31 5.52
CA ASP A 318 4.53 -6.67 5.40
C ASP A 318 5.70 -7.64 5.71
N SER A 319 5.50 -8.62 6.59
CA SER A 319 6.57 -9.55 7.03
C SER A 319 7.14 -10.43 5.91
N GLY A 320 6.46 -10.54 4.78
CA GLY A 320 6.91 -11.31 3.60
C GLY A 320 8.20 -10.79 3.01
N LYS A 321 8.43 -9.48 3.05
CA LYS A 321 9.70 -8.86 2.65
C LYS A 321 10.89 -9.49 3.39
N ALA A 322 10.85 -9.46 4.72
CA ALA A 322 11.89 -10.05 5.55
C ALA A 322 12.01 -11.58 5.41
N ASP A 323 10.88 -12.28 5.19
CA ASP A 323 10.87 -13.73 4.97
C ASP A 323 11.54 -14.11 3.63
N MET A 324 11.41 -13.26 2.58
CA MET A 324 12.12 -13.42 1.30
C MET A 324 13.62 -13.12 1.44
N ILE A 325 14.00 -11.96 2.00
CA ILE A 325 15.40 -11.51 2.17
C ILE A 325 16.20 -12.55 2.97
N THR A 326 15.60 -13.13 4.00
CA THR A 326 16.27 -14.15 4.84
C THR A 326 16.23 -15.56 4.26
N GLY A 327 15.66 -15.76 3.06
CA GLY A 327 15.54 -17.08 2.42
C GLY A 327 14.63 -18.07 3.15
N LYS A 328 13.72 -17.58 3.99
CA LYS A 328 12.77 -18.40 4.75
C LYS A 328 11.63 -18.91 3.88
N VAL A 329 11.29 -18.16 2.85
CA VAL A 329 10.37 -18.53 1.79
C VAL A 329 11.05 -18.32 0.44
N VAL A 330 10.56 -18.99 -0.61
CA VAL A 330 11.14 -18.95 -1.95
C VAL A 330 10.28 -18.17 -2.94
N ALA A 331 9.05 -17.85 -2.57
CA ALA A 331 8.18 -16.97 -3.33
C ALA A 331 7.22 -16.20 -2.40
N ASN A 332 6.92 -14.97 -2.78
CA ASN A 332 6.06 -14.08 -2.01
C ASN A 332 5.22 -13.22 -2.95
N TYR A 333 3.90 -13.15 -2.68
CA TYR A 333 3.00 -12.21 -3.36
C TYR A 333 3.28 -10.80 -2.87
N GLN A 334 3.68 -9.89 -3.76
CA GLN A 334 4.02 -8.51 -3.41
C GLN A 334 3.41 -7.48 -4.36
N TRP A 335 3.23 -6.26 -3.87
CA TRP A 335 3.10 -5.05 -4.69
C TRP A 335 4.47 -4.70 -5.26
N SER A 336 4.51 -4.11 -6.46
CA SER A 336 5.78 -3.87 -7.17
C SER A 336 6.75 -2.94 -6.41
N GLY A 337 6.24 -1.94 -5.67
CA GLY A 337 7.10 -1.10 -4.83
C GLY A 337 7.77 -1.87 -3.70
N ASP A 338 7.01 -2.72 -2.98
CA ASP A 338 7.56 -3.63 -1.97
C ASP A 338 8.56 -4.62 -2.58
N ALA A 339 8.30 -5.07 -3.83
CA ALA A 339 9.19 -5.97 -4.54
C ALA A 339 10.55 -5.32 -4.83
N VAL A 340 10.56 -4.04 -5.23
CA VAL A 340 11.79 -3.25 -5.43
C VAL A 340 12.59 -3.22 -4.14
N TYR A 341 12.00 -2.77 -3.04
CA TYR A 341 12.64 -2.75 -1.73
C TYR A 341 13.20 -4.13 -1.32
N THR A 342 12.40 -5.19 -1.54
CA THR A 342 12.80 -6.56 -1.17
C THR A 342 14.02 -7.03 -1.98
N MET A 343 14.06 -6.72 -3.27
CA MET A 343 15.18 -7.06 -4.15
C MET A 343 16.44 -6.25 -3.82
N ASP A 344 16.28 -4.94 -3.52
CA ASP A 344 17.41 -4.08 -3.12
C ASP A 344 18.05 -4.57 -1.81
N GLN A 345 17.22 -4.90 -0.82
CA GLN A 345 17.74 -5.44 0.45
C GLN A 345 18.38 -6.83 0.31
N ALA A 346 17.87 -7.65 -0.60
CA ALA A 346 18.46 -8.96 -0.86
C ALA A 346 19.83 -8.83 -1.56
N ASP A 347 19.99 -7.83 -2.44
CA ASP A 347 21.26 -7.55 -3.13
C ASP A 347 22.38 -7.13 -2.15
N GLU A 348 22.07 -6.46 -1.04
CA GLU A 348 23.03 -6.13 0.01
C GLU A 348 23.67 -7.38 0.66
N ASP A 349 22.91 -8.47 0.69
CA ASP A 349 23.32 -9.77 1.25
C ASP A 349 23.82 -10.75 0.15
N ASP A 350 24.12 -10.28 -1.05
CA ASP A 350 24.51 -11.11 -2.23
C ASP A 350 23.45 -12.18 -2.58
N TYR A 351 22.16 -11.88 -2.35
CA TYR A 351 21.03 -12.81 -2.55
C TYR A 351 20.12 -12.32 -3.67
N THR A 352 20.17 -12.98 -4.83
CA THR A 352 19.41 -12.56 -6.00
C THR A 352 17.94 -12.99 -5.91
N LEU A 353 17.05 -12.03 -6.06
CA LEU A 353 15.60 -12.23 -6.20
C LEU A 353 15.12 -11.64 -7.53
N ASN A 354 14.06 -12.20 -8.08
CA ASN A 354 13.40 -11.74 -9.29
C ASN A 354 11.92 -11.46 -9.02
N PHE A 355 11.30 -10.70 -9.90
CA PHE A 355 9.88 -10.39 -9.90
C PHE A 355 9.23 -10.90 -11.19
N ALA A 356 8.04 -11.49 -11.10
CA ALA A 356 7.27 -11.94 -12.24
C ALA A 356 5.77 -11.66 -12.09
N VAL A 357 5.15 -11.31 -13.20
CA VAL A 357 3.69 -11.15 -13.33
C VAL A 357 3.09 -12.51 -13.67
N PRO A 358 2.13 -13.02 -12.88
CA PRO A 358 1.47 -14.29 -13.18
C PRO A 358 0.81 -14.33 -14.55
N VAL A 359 0.87 -15.49 -15.19
CA VAL A 359 0.43 -15.68 -16.59
C VAL A 359 -1.06 -15.48 -16.80
N GLU A 360 -1.87 -15.61 -15.76
CA GLU A 360 -3.31 -15.45 -15.82
C GLU A 360 -3.72 -13.98 -15.95
N SER A 361 -3.27 -13.21 -15.00
CA SER A 361 -3.47 -11.77 -14.86
C SER A 361 -2.86 -11.30 -13.56
N SER A 362 -2.66 -10.00 -13.42
CA SER A 362 -2.35 -9.37 -12.14
C SER A 362 -3.10 -8.06 -11.97
N ASN A 363 -3.13 -7.53 -10.74
CA ASN A 363 -3.71 -6.22 -10.50
C ASN A 363 -2.73 -5.13 -10.96
N ILE A 364 -3.24 -4.15 -11.72
CA ILE A 364 -2.64 -2.83 -11.83
C ILE A 364 -3.37 -1.91 -10.88
N TYR A 365 -2.63 -1.27 -9.96
CA TYR A 365 -3.21 -0.42 -8.92
C TYR A 365 -2.73 1.02 -9.06
N PHE A 366 -3.56 1.93 -8.56
CA PHE A 366 -3.30 3.37 -8.52
C PHE A 366 -3.66 3.89 -7.14
N ASP A 367 -2.70 4.47 -6.45
CA ASP A 367 -2.99 5.26 -5.27
C ASP A 367 -3.15 6.72 -5.68
N GLY A 368 -4.16 7.38 -5.16
CA GLY A 368 -4.49 8.72 -5.63
C GLY A 368 -5.00 9.63 -4.53
N TRP A 369 -4.61 10.90 -4.62
CA TRP A 369 -5.07 11.96 -3.74
C TRP A 369 -6.51 12.33 -4.03
N LEU A 370 -7.35 12.27 -3.01
CA LEU A 370 -8.78 12.57 -3.06
C LEU A 370 -9.14 13.57 -1.97
N MET A 371 -9.71 14.71 -2.34
CA MET A 371 -10.27 15.64 -1.37
C MET A 371 -11.63 15.15 -0.84
N LEU A 372 -11.86 15.27 0.46
CA LEU A 372 -13.12 14.90 1.09
C LEU A 372 -14.01 16.13 1.34
N LYS A 373 -15.29 16.05 0.94
CA LYS A 373 -16.27 17.11 1.20
C LYS A 373 -16.37 17.47 2.68
N SER A 374 -16.27 16.47 3.57
CA SER A 374 -16.31 16.70 5.02
C SER A 374 -15.24 17.65 5.55
N GLY A 375 -14.09 17.73 4.85
CA GLY A 375 -12.97 18.59 5.22
C GLY A 375 -12.92 19.92 4.47
N VAL A 376 -13.16 19.89 3.14
CA VAL A 376 -12.89 21.07 2.28
C VAL A 376 -14.14 21.79 1.77
N GLU A 377 -15.35 21.19 1.80
CA GLU A 377 -16.54 21.79 1.21
C GLU A 377 -16.84 23.17 1.81
N GLY A 378 -16.93 24.17 0.94
CA GLY A 378 -17.18 25.55 1.33
C GLY A 378 -15.97 26.30 1.92
N ASN A 379 -14.79 25.67 1.95
CA ASN A 379 -13.53 26.26 2.40
C ASN A 379 -12.49 26.32 1.26
N GLN A 380 -12.52 27.40 0.49
CA GLN A 380 -11.62 27.59 -0.65
C GLN A 380 -10.13 27.59 -0.27
N ALA A 381 -9.79 28.07 0.93
CA ALA A 381 -8.38 28.09 1.37
C ALA A 381 -7.84 26.67 1.60
N LYS A 382 -8.67 25.77 2.17
CA LYS A 382 -8.29 24.35 2.34
C LYS A 382 -8.26 23.61 1.00
N GLN A 383 -9.22 23.84 0.12
CA GLN A 383 -9.23 23.25 -1.21
C GLN A 383 -7.96 23.63 -1.97
N HIS A 384 -7.63 24.93 -2.01
CA HIS A 384 -6.39 25.42 -2.64
C HIS A 384 -5.13 24.81 -2.00
N ALA A 385 -5.08 24.70 -0.67
CA ALA A 385 -3.92 24.10 0.00
C ALA A 385 -3.78 22.61 -0.32
N ALA A 386 -4.89 21.86 -0.42
CA ALA A 386 -4.89 20.45 -0.82
C ALA A 386 -4.42 20.28 -2.27
N GLU A 387 -4.94 21.08 -3.20
CA GLU A 387 -4.52 21.05 -4.61
C GLU A 387 -3.05 21.48 -4.78
N ALA A 388 -2.60 22.44 -4.00
CA ALA A 388 -1.19 22.85 -3.98
C ALA A 388 -0.28 21.76 -3.39
N PHE A 389 -0.73 21.00 -2.39
CA PHE A 389 0.01 19.88 -1.84
C PHE A 389 0.20 18.78 -2.89
N ILE A 390 -0.85 18.42 -3.63
CA ILE A 390 -0.76 17.48 -4.74
C ILE A 390 0.24 17.95 -5.80
N ASN A 391 0.15 19.23 -6.21
CA ASN A 391 1.07 19.80 -7.17
C ASN A 391 2.52 19.83 -6.68
N PHE A 392 2.74 20.13 -5.40
CA PHE A 392 4.08 20.11 -4.81
C PHE A 392 4.71 18.71 -4.85
N LEU A 393 3.96 17.67 -4.48
CA LEU A 393 4.42 16.28 -4.57
C LEU A 393 4.66 15.83 -6.02
N SER A 394 3.97 16.44 -6.98
CA SER A 394 4.07 16.15 -8.41
C SER A 394 5.18 16.92 -9.12
N ARG A 395 5.92 17.78 -8.42
CA ARG A 395 7.12 18.42 -8.95
C ARG A 395 8.16 17.33 -9.24
N PRO A 396 8.82 17.30 -10.41
CA PRO A 396 9.67 16.17 -10.80
C PRO A 396 10.74 15.79 -9.77
N ASP A 397 11.43 16.76 -9.17
CA ASP A 397 12.42 16.52 -8.11
C ASP A 397 11.80 15.88 -6.85
N ASN A 398 10.59 16.30 -6.44
CA ASN A 398 9.88 15.73 -5.31
C ASN A 398 9.32 14.32 -5.64
N ALA A 399 8.86 14.11 -6.87
CA ALA A 399 8.45 12.79 -7.34
C ALA A 399 9.63 11.80 -7.31
N ILE A 400 10.82 12.23 -7.73
CA ILE A 400 12.05 11.43 -7.66
C ILE A 400 12.43 11.13 -6.21
N ARG A 401 12.42 12.13 -5.31
CA ARG A 401 12.67 11.92 -3.88
C ARG A 401 11.77 10.84 -3.29
N ASN A 402 10.46 10.93 -3.57
CA ASN A 402 9.52 9.93 -3.10
C ASN A 402 9.78 8.56 -3.72
N MET A 403 10.00 8.46 -5.04
CA MET A 403 10.34 7.18 -5.68
C MET A 403 11.58 6.54 -5.07
N TYR A 404 12.61 7.34 -4.80
CA TYR A 404 13.83 6.86 -4.16
C TYR A 404 13.59 6.37 -2.73
N TYR A 405 12.79 7.10 -1.95
CA TYR A 405 12.51 6.80 -0.55
C TYR A 405 11.57 5.60 -0.38
N ILE A 406 10.45 5.55 -1.15
CA ILE A 406 9.39 4.55 -0.95
C ILE A 406 9.48 3.34 -1.90
N GLY A 407 10.28 3.40 -2.97
CA GLY A 407 10.40 2.35 -3.99
C GLY A 407 9.23 2.26 -4.97
N TYR A 408 8.16 3.05 -4.79
CA TYR A 408 6.96 3.03 -5.65
C TYR A 408 7.10 3.99 -6.82
N THR A 409 6.51 3.64 -7.96
CA THR A 409 6.57 4.44 -9.18
C THR A 409 5.60 5.61 -9.12
N SER A 410 6.08 6.83 -9.33
CA SER A 410 5.23 8.01 -9.46
C SER A 410 4.35 7.91 -10.70
N VAL A 411 3.18 8.58 -10.70
CA VAL A 411 2.37 8.80 -11.90
C VAL A 411 2.92 9.90 -12.80
N ILE A 412 3.95 10.62 -12.33
CA ILE A 412 4.55 11.75 -13.03
C ILE A 412 5.68 11.27 -13.92
N SER A 413 5.57 11.53 -15.23
CA SER A 413 6.65 11.31 -16.21
C SER A 413 7.51 12.57 -16.44
N GLY A 414 7.06 13.74 -15.95
CA GLY A 414 7.76 15.01 -16.07
C GLY A 414 7.26 15.90 -17.20
N GLY A 415 6.62 15.37 -18.23
CA GLY A 415 6.22 16.14 -19.41
C GLY A 415 7.44 16.65 -20.19
N ASP A 416 7.65 17.98 -20.22
CA ASP A 416 8.83 18.59 -20.86
C ASP A 416 10.12 18.51 -20.00
N ASP A 417 10.03 18.04 -18.74
CA ASP A 417 11.14 17.87 -17.81
C ASP A 417 11.67 16.43 -17.88
N THR A 418 12.96 16.27 -18.19
CA THR A 418 13.58 14.95 -18.42
C THR A 418 14.14 14.29 -17.16
N SER A 419 14.09 14.97 -16.01
CA SER A 419 14.77 14.51 -14.79
C SER A 419 14.29 13.13 -14.30
N ILE A 420 13.01 12.79 -14.51
CA ILE A 420 12.49 11.47 -14.14
C ILE A 420 13.07 10.36 -15.04
N PHE A 421 13.21 10.62 -16.34
CA PHE A 421 13.87 9.66 -17.24
C PHE A 421 15.35 9.53 -16.93
N GLU A 422 16.04 10.65 -16.65
CA GLU A 422 17.45 10.66 -16.18
C GLU A 422 17.61 9.86 -14.87
N TYR A 423 16.65 9.98 -13.93
CA TYR A 423 16.67 9.20 -12.70
C TYR A 423 16.56 7.69 -12.96
N ILE A 424 15.71 7.28 -13.90
CA ILE A 424 15.56 5.86 -14.26
C ILE A 424 16.87 5.35 -14.90
N ASP A 425 17.48 6.15 -15.78
CA ASP A 425 18.80 5.83 -16.39
C ASP A 425 19.90 5.77 -15.32
N TRP A 426 19.94 6.74 -14.41
CA TRP A 426 20.87 6.77 -13.28
C TRP A 426 20.76 5.53 -12.39
N ASN A 427 19.53 5.02 -12.19
CA ASN A 427 19.26 3.90 -11.29
C ASN A 427 19.42 2.53 -11.97
N TYR A 428 19.04 2.40 -13.25
CA TYR A 428 18.93 1.12 -13.95
C TYR A 428 19.71 1.04 -15.26
N GLY A 429 20.26 2.14 -15.75
CA GLY A 429 21.02 2.17 -16.98
C GLY A 429 22.26 1.28 -16.93
N ALA A 430 22.65 0.70 -18.07
CA ALA A 430 23.81 -0.15 -18.18
C ALA A 430 25.11 0.65 -18.00
N GLU A 431 26.07 0.10 -17.26
CA GLU A 431 27.42 0.63 -17.14
C GLU A 431 28.30 0.20 -18.34
N GLU A 432 29.46 0.89 -18.56
CA GLU A 432 30.34 0.62 -19.72
C GLU A 432 30.88 -0.83 -19.76
N ASP A 433 30.95 -1.53 -18.63
CA ASP A 433 31.49 -2.89 -18.48
C ASP A 433 30.39 -3.99 -18.43
N ASP A 434 29.11 -3.63 -18.56
CA ASP A 434 28.04 -4.60 -18.68
C ASP A 434 28.09 -5.35 -20.02
N GLU A 435 28.23 -6.68 -19.96
CA GLU A 435 28.35 -7.53 -21.16
C GLU A 435 26.99 -7.92 -21.78
N ASP A 436 25.97 -8.14 -20.95
CA ASP A 436 24.64 -8.62 -21.36
C ASP A 436 23.61 -7.52 -21.18
N THR A 437 23.40 -6.70 -22.20
CA THR A 437 22.45 -5.58 -22.19
C THR A 437 21.31 -5.74 -23.20
N VAL A 438 20.20 -5.05 -22.97
CA VAL A 438 19.04 -5.01 -23.85
C VAL A 438 18.44 -3.60 -23.91
N GLU A 439 17.81 -3.25 -25.02
CA GLU A 439 16.99 -2.06 -25.14
C GLU A 439 15.64 -2.27 -24.43
N TYR A 440 15.28 -1.34 -23.54
CA TYR A 440 14.04 -1.35 -22.78
C TYR A 440 13.25 -0.09 -23.07
N SER A 441 12.07 -0.23 -23.68
CA SER A 441 11.23 0.92 -24.04
C SER A 441 10.35 1.37 -22.87
N LEU A 442 10.42 2.67 -22.58
CA LEU A 442 9.57 3.38 -21.61
C LEU A 442 8.63 4.37 -22.32
N GLY A 443 8.59 4.34 -23.65
CA GLY A 443 7.81 5.28 -24.47
C GLY A 443 6.32 5.31 -24.13
N TYR A 444 5.71 4.16 -23.80
CA TYR A 444 4.31 4.09 -23.39
C TYR A 444 4.02 5.01 -22.19
N TYR A 445 4.95 5.06 -21.25
CA TYR A 445 4.80 5.81 -20.01
C TYR A 445 5.11 7.31 -20.19
N PHE A 446 6.19 7.64 -20.93
CA PHE A 446 6.68 9.01 -21.06
C PHE A 446 5.96 9.81 -22.14
N SER A 447 5.73 9.23 -23.31
CA SER A 447 5.13 9.92 -24.47
C SER A 447 3.78 9.34 -24.92
N GLY A 448 3.38 8.18 -24.38
CA GLY A 448 2.21 7.43 -24.87
C GLY A 448 2.45 6.72 -26.19
N VAL A 449 3.70 6.63 -26.66
CA VAL A 449 4.10 5.97 -27.91
C VAL A 449 5.12 4.87 -27.59
N SER A 450 4.72 3.61 -27.77
CA SER A 450 5.49 2.44 -27.36
C SER A 450 6.92 2.38 -27.88
N ASP A 451 7.14 2.76 -29.14
CA ASP A 451 8.44 2.67 -29.81
C ASP A 451 9.12 4.05 -29.94
N ASP A 452 8.89 4.95 -29.00
CA ASP A 452 9.52 6.27 -28.99
C ASP A 452 11.02 6.15 -28.68
N GLU A 453 11.84 6.45 -29.70
CA GLU A 453 13.30 6.31 -29.62
C GLU A 453 13.95 7.21 -28.54
N ASP A 454 13.28 8.30 -28.14
CA ASP A 454 13.76 9.23 -27.10
C ASP A 454 13.63 8.64 -25.68
N TYR A 455 12.85 7.56 -25.51
CA TYR A 455 12.61 6.89 -24.23
C TYR A 455 12.97 5.39 -24.24
N ILE A 456 13.99 5.04 -25.02
CA ILE A 456 14.59 3.70 -24.98
C ILE A 456 15.85 3.74 -24.11
N LEU A 457 15.86 2.91 -23.07
CA LEU A 457 16.96 2.77 -22.14
C LEU A 457 17.76 1.50 -22.44
N THR A 458 19.09 1.57 -22.43
CA THR A 458 19.94 0.37 -22.46
C THR A 458 20.17 -0.10 -21.04
N VAL A 459 19.78 -1.33 -20.71
CA VAL A 459 19.83 -1.87 -19.36
C VAL A 459 20.46 -3.26 -19.32
N PRO A 460 21.03 -3.72 -18.19
CA PRO A 460 21.37 -5.12 -18.00
C PRO A 460 20.13 -6.00 -18.17
N VAL A 461 20.26 -7.13 -18.89
CA VAL A 461 19.12 -8.04 -19.18
C VAL A 461 18.39 -8.47 -17.90
N GLU A 462 19.10 -8.65 -16.80
CA GLU A 462 18.51 -9.04 -15.53
C GLU A 462 17.52 -8.01 -14.97
N GLN A 463 17.71 -6.70 -15.22
CA GLN A 463 16.82 -5.65 -14.76
C GLN A 463 15.40 -5.77 -15.32
N THR A 464 15.23 -6.41 -16.47
CA THR A 464 13.91 -6.66 -17.05
C THR A 464 13.02 -7.61 -16.22
N LYS A 465 13.63 -8.37 -15.30
CA LYS A 465 12.98 -9.30 -14.38
C LYS A 465 13.15 -8.93 -12.91
N ARG A 466 13.68 -7.75 -12.67
CA ARG A 466 14.01 -7.27 -11.33
C ARG A 466 13.40 -5.89 -11.08
N GLN A 467 14.10 -5.01 -10.41
CA GLN A 467 13.59 -3.70 -9.96
C GLN A 467 12.98 -2.87 -11.10
N LEU A 468 13.69 -2.72 -12.22
CA LEU A 468 13.14 -1.98 -13.37
C LEU A 468 11.85 -2.63 -13.90
N GLY A 469 11.86 -3.95 -14.11
CA GLY A 469 10.68 -4.68 -14.59
C GLY A 469 9.50 -4.66 -13.63
N ALA A 470 9.73 -4.44 -12.32
CA ALA A 470 8.70 -4.26 -11.31
C ALA A 470 8.15 -2.83 -11.31
N GLN A 471 9.01 -1.80 -11.38
CA GLN A 471 8.57 -0.39 -11.37
C GLN A 471 7.95 0.06 -12.69
N TYR A 472 8.53 -0.36 -13.80
CA TYR A 472 8.11 0.00 -15.15
C TYR A 472 7.91 -1.28 -15.97
N PRO A 473 6.83 -2.04 -15.71
CA PRO A 473 6.58 -3.30 -16.40
C PRO A 473 6.45 -3.09 -17.91
N SER A 474 6.90 -4.09 -18.67
CA SER A 474 6.74 -4.07 -20.13
C SER A 474 5.27 -4.00 -20.53
N GLU A 475 4.96 -3.47 -21.73
CA GLU A 475 3.59 -3.44 -22.25
C GLU A 475 2.97 -4.85 -22.34
N GLU A 476 3.78 -5.88 -22.57
CA GLU A 476 3.32 -7.27 -22.50
C GLU A 476 2.79 -7.61 -21.11
N ASN A 477 3.49 -7.23 -20.05
CA ASN A 477 3.04 -7.45 -18.68
C ASN A 477 1.82 -6.59 -18.35
N ILE A 478 1.81 -5.31 -18.74
CA ILE A 478 0.65 -4.42 -18.55
C ILE A 478 -0.59 -4.98 -19.26
N SER A 479 -0.44 -5.52 -20.47
CA SER A 479 -1.57 -6.08 -21.23
C SER A 479 -2.29 -7.23 -20.52
N ARG A 480 -1.65 -7.85 -19.53
CA ARG A 480 -2.21 -8.92 -18.69
C ARG A 480 -2.71 -8.44 -17.33
N THR A 481 -2.75 -7.13 -17.10
CA THR A 481 -3.25 -6.60 -15.83
C THR A 481 -4.71 -6.19 -15.91
N SER A 482 -5.36 -6.13 -14.77
CA SER A 482 -6.72 -5.66 -14.61
C SER A 482 -6.84 -4.81 -13.35
N ILE A 483 -7.71 -3.81 -13.39
CA ILE A 483 -8.00 -2.92 -12.26
C ILE A 483 -8.97 -3.64 -11.31
N MET A 484 -8.80 -3.46 -10.00
CA MET A 484 -9.78 -3.86 -9.01
C MET A 484 -10.89 -2.82 -8.94
N ILE A 485 -12.11 -3.19 -9.35
CA ILE A 485 -13.28 -2.30 -9.19
C ILE A 485 -13.77 -2.26 -7.74
N TYR A 486 -14.47 -1.19 -7.37
CA TYR A 486 -15.13 -1.16 -6.06
C TYR A 486 -16.35 -2.08 -6.04
N PHE A 487 -16.69 -2.58 -4.86
CA PHE A 487 -17.88 -3.38 -4.63
C PHE A 487 -18.88 -2.61 -3.79
N ASP A 488 -20.17 -2.79 -4.11
CA ASP A 488 -21.25 -2.28 -3.28
C ASP A 488 -21.28 -2.94 -1.90
N GLU A 489 -22.11 -2.44 -1.01
CA GLU A 489 -22.17 -2.88 0.38
C GLU A 489 -22.55 -4.37 0.51
N ASP A 490 -23.49 -4.87 -0.30
CA ASP A 490 -23.97 -6.25 -0.24
C ASP A 490 -22.86 -7.22 -0.68
N VAL A 491 -22.17 -6.92 -1.79
CA VAL A 491 -21.03 -7.70 -2.30
C VAL A 491 -19.84 -7.64 -1.32
N SER A 492 -19.54 -6.45 -0.79
CA SER A 492 -18.47 -6.27 0.20
C SER A 492 -18.71 -7.12 1.45
N GLN A 493 -19.96 -7.22 1.92
CA GLN A 493 -20.32 -8.08 3.05
C GLN A 493 -20.15 -9.57 2.73
N ASP A 494 -20.49 -10.02 1.53
CA ASP A 494 -20.35 -11.43 1.15
C ASP A 494 -18.88 -11.83 0.99
N ILE A 495 -18.05 -10.98 0.41
CA ILE A 495 -16.59 -11.18 0.34
C ILE A 495 -15.97 -11.19 1.76
N ASN A 496 -16.36 -10.26 2.63
CA ASN A 496 -15.88 -10.24 4.01
C ASN A 496 -16.30 -11.50 4.80
N LYS A 497 -17.52 -12.01 4.59
CA LYS A 497 -17.94 -13.28 5.20
C LYS A 497 -17.09 -14.45 4.67
N MET A 498 -16.84 -14.50 3.37
CA MET A 498 -15.95 -15.48 2.75
C MET A 498 -14.56 -15.41 3.40
N TRP A 499 -13.97 -14.20 3.49
CA TRP A 499 -12.65 -13.98 4.08
C TRP A 499 -12.56 -14.41 5.55
N ILE A 500 -13.58 -14.08 6.37
CA ILE A 500 -13.69 -14.57 7.76
C ILE A 500 -13.65 -16.10 7.79
N ASN A 501 -14.34 -16.79 6.87
CA ASN A 501 -14.32 -18.25 6.81
C ASN A 501 -12.95 -18.81 6.41
N VAL A 502 -12.20 -18.11 5.56
CA VAL A 502 -10.80 -18.47 5.24
C VAL A 502 -9.92 -18.31 6.48
N ARG A 503 -10.01 -17.17 7.18
CA ARG A 503 -9.11 -16.83 8.30
C ARG A 503 -9.45 -17.56 9.60
N CYS A 504 -10.73 -17.83 9.86
CA CYS A 504 -11.16 -18.51 11.07
C CYS A 504 -10.83 -20.01 11.05
N ILE A 505 -10.64 -20.57 12.23
CA ILE A 505 -10.53 -22.03 12.40
C ILE A 505 -11.94 -22.59 12.25
N ASN A 506 -12.14 -23.47 11.28
CA ASN A 506 -13.38 -24.18 11.13
C ASN A 506 -13.52 -25.15 12.34
N ILE A 507 -14.54 -24.95 13.18
CA ILE A 507 -14.76 -25.78 14.37
C ILE A 507 -14.88 -27.28 14.00
N GLY A 508 -15.35 -27.56 12.76
CA GLY A 508 -15.42 -28.91 12.21
C GLY A 508 -14.06 -29.60 12.02
N ASP A 509 -12.98 -28.83 11.83
CA ASP A 509 -11.63 -29.35 11.61
C ASP A 509 -10.87 -29.63 12.92
N ILE A 510 -11.45 -29.21 14.05
CA ILE A 510 -10.86 -29.51 15.37
C ILE A 510 -11.03 -31.00 15.64
N PRO A 511 -9.92 -31.77 15.75
CA PRO A 511 -10.00 -33.20 16.01
C PRO A 511 -10.86 -33.49 17.25
N VAL A 512 -11.75 -34.46 17.12
CA VAL A 512 -12.74 -34.80 18.19
C VAL A 512 -12.11 -34.99 19.57
N TRP A 513 -10.85 -35.44 19.61
CA TRP A 513 -10.10 -35.63 20.87
C TRP A 513 -9.73 -34.32 21.59
N VAL A 514 -9.73 -33.19 20.91
CA VAL A 514 -9.43 -31.86 21.51
C VAL A 514 -10.52 -31.45 22.51
N TRP A 515 -11.77 -31.76 22.22
CA TRP A 515 -12.92 -31.38 23.08
C TRP A 515 -12.85 -32.02 24.47
N PRO A 516 -12.56 -33.34 24.63
CA PRO A 516 -12.33 -33.90 25.97
C PRO A 516 -11.14 -33.28 26.69
N VAL A 517 -10.05 -32.98 25.99
CA VAL A 517 -8.86 -32.33 26.59
C VAL A 517 -9.19 -30.92 27.08
N ALA A 518 -9.87 -30.12 26.27
CA ALA A 518 -10.34 -28.80 26.65
C ALA A 518 -11.28 -28.86 27.89
N GLY A 519 -12.20 -29.81 27.89
CA GLY A 519 -13.08 -30.07 29.03
C GLY A 519 -12.32 -30.40 30.35
N VAL A 520 -11.27 -31.21 30.25
CA VAL A 520 -10.40 -31.54 31.42
C VAL A 520 -9.64 -30.29 31.90
N ILE A 521 -9.12 -29.46 30.98
CA ILE A 521 -8.41 -28.22 31.34
C ILE A 521 -9.36 -27.24 32.03
N ILE A 522 -10.56 -27.03 31.48
CA ILE A 522 -11.58 -26.15 32.08
C ILE A 522 -11.98 -26.67 33.49
N ALA A 523 -12.22 -27.97 33.61
CA ALA A 523 -12.53 -28.57 34.93
C ALA A 523 -11.40 -28.39 35.94
N ALA A 524 -10.14 -28.53 35.52
CA ALA A 524 -8.97 -28.31 36.38
C ALA A 524 -8.86 -26.82 36.80
N ILE A 525 -9.12 -25.87 35.91
CA ILE A 525 -9.16 -24.44 36.21
C ILE A 525 -10.27 -24.13 37.22
N VAL A 526 -11.49 -24.64 37.00
CA VAL A 526 -12.62 -24.46 37.92
C VAL A 526 -12.31 -25.02 39.29
N ILE A 527 -11.73 -26.23 39.38
CA ILE A 527 -11.33 -26.84 40.64
C ILE A 527 -10.25 -25.99 41.33
N ALA A 528 -9.27 -25.45 40.60
CA ALA A 528 -8.22 -24.60 41.15
C ALA A 528 -8.79 -23.28 41.72
N VAL A 529 -9.75 -22.67 41.01
CA VAL A 529 -10.45 -21.46 41.46
C VAL A 529 -11.30 -21.73 42.73
N ILE A 530 -12.02 -22.85 42.76
CA ILE A 530 -12.82 -23.24 43.92
C ILE A 530 -11.89 -23.51 45.15
N ARG A 531 -10.78 -24.21 44.93
CA ARG A 531 -9.79 -24.45 45.99
C ARG A 531 -9.18 -23.15 46.53
N LYS A 532 -8.88 -22.19 45.63
CA LYS A 532 -8.33 -20.88 46.02
C LYS A 532 -9.33 -20.03 46.81
N LYS A 533 -10.64 -20.15 46.48
CA LYS A 533 -11.70 -19.51 47.29
C LYS A 533 -11.88 -20.15 48.68
N ASN A 534 -11.74 -21.47 48.79
CA ASN A 534 -11.90 -22.19 50.05
C ASN A 534 -10.69 -22.11 50.99
N VAL A 535 -9.56 -21.57 50.57
CA VAL A 535 -8.36 -21.32 51.40
C VAL A 535 -8.38 -19.91 52.01
N LYS A 536 -9.35 -19.08 51.70
CA LYS A 536 -9.49 -17.70 52.22
C LYS A 536 -10.53 -17.57 53.35
N TYR A 537 -10.93 -18.69 53.96
CA TYR A 537 -11.76 -18.71 55.19
C TYR A 537 -11.03 -19.44 56.28
#